data_990a767d3bb94f5a7d63d4f9a51055a8
#
_entry.id   990a767d3bb94f5a7d63d4f9a51055a8
#
_cell.length_a   1.000
_cell.length_b   1.000
_cell.length_c   1.000
_cell.angle_alpha   90.00
_cell.angle_beta   90.00
_cell.angle_gamma   90.00
#
_symmetry.space_group_name_H-M   'P 1'
#
loop_
_entity.id
_entity.type
_entity.pdbx_description
1 polymer ?
#
loop_
_entity_poly.entity_id
_entity_poly.type
_entity_poly.pdbx_seq_one_letter_code
_entity_poly.pdbx_strand_id
1 'polypeptide(L)'
;MHVKFSVLLCAALMLGACSNDQAVEVASEKSLSAPLTASGEIVSLDSASVSPPAIRGMWQMKVQFLVPENTNVKEGDMLLKFDGQQLQTKLIEQQSELEAEKKNFEKELLENEARAEELKLALAEAQMNYEKEKRLAEIVDISTKRVEKEKQQKEFEIAKAKLSQATQQAKQFAETRELNEQLAQSKINRLQSKLGQTQRDIAKLTVKSPKPGLIMYKAAPDGEKVAVGDSVFMGRTILTIPSLDKLAVKAQFDEADTAKLSIGSKVKVTLDAYPEVPYAGKIVSLGEAYKEKSSTNLSIVFDVQIELEKIDPSRMRPGMKANIEVQEDNLS
;
A
#
# COMPACT_ATOMS: atom_id res chain seq x y z
N MET A 1 29.11 78.85 31.35
CA MET A 1 29.96 79.88 30.65
C MET A 1 29.27 80.22 29.32
N HIS A 2 28.65 81.36 29.36
CA HIS A 2 28.54 82.38 28.29
C HIS A 2 28.03 81.95 26.91
N VAL A 3 27.17 82.55 26.21
CA VAL A 3 26.53 83.88 26.31
C VAL A 3 25.70 84.04 25.07
N LYS A 4 24.46 84.38 25.25
CA LYS A 4 23.79 85.60 24.65
C LYS A 4 23.49 85.61 23.15
N PHE A 5 22.26 85.90 22.87
CA PHE A 5 21.66 87.21 22.42
C PHE A 5 21.61 87.31 20.92
N SER A 6 20.62 87.74 20.22
CA SER A 6 19.63 88.86 20.37
C SER A 6 18.73 88.75 19.16
N VAL A 7 17.47 88.86 19.21
CA VAL A 7 16.60 89.98 19.22
C VAL A 7 16.38 90.69 17.84
N LEU A 8 15.11 90.82 17.55
CA LEU A 8 14.38 91.98 16.87
C LEU A 8 14.25 91.84 15.38
N LEU A 9 13.22 92.23 14.76
CA LEU A 9 12.01 93.00 14.98
C LEU A 9 11.32 93.30 13.67
N CYS A 10 10.03 93.47 13.70
CA CYS A 10 9.18 94.29 12.83
C CYS A 10 8.88 93.81 11.41
N ALA A 11 7.81 93.71 11.09
CA ALA A 11 6.51 94.43 11.08
C ALA A 11 5.93 94.46 9.67
N ALA A 12 4.73 94.05 9.58
CA ALA A 12 3.53 94.66 9.12
C ALA A 12 3.28 94.94 7.60
N LEU A 13 2.02 94.69 7.27
CA LEU A 13 1.22 95.27 6.23
C LEU A 13 1.41 94.71 4.82
N MET A 14 0.42 94.37 4.06
CA MET A 14 -0.98 94.76 3.89
C MET A 14 -1.62 93.78 2.92
N LEU A 15 -2.84 93.46 3.15
CA LEU A 15 -3.99 93.30 2.28
C LEU A 15 -3.80 93.20 0.75
N GLY A 16 -4.37 92.18 0.18
CA GLY A 16 -4.68 92.04 -1.24
C GLY A 16 -5.54 90.79 -1.47
N ALA A 17 -6.87 91.01 -1.42
CA ALA A 17 -7.87 90.06 -1.84
C ALA A 17 -7.86 89.90 -3.35
N CYS A 18 -7.77 88.67 -3.87
CA CYS A 18 -8.37 88.31 -5.17
C CYS A 18 -8.76 86.86 -5.13
N SER A 19 -10.06 86.65 -5.12
CA SER A 19 -10.69 85.34 -5.39
C SER A 19 -10.32 84.86 -6.81
N ASN A 20 -9.80 83.68 -6.94
CA ASN A 20 -9.84 83.00 -8.21
C ASN A 20 -10.28 81.54 -7.93
N ASP A 21 -11.54 81.32 -8.21
CA ASP A 21 -12.24 80.08 -8.19
C ASP A 21 -11.72 79.24 -9.40
N GLN A 22 -10.66 78.42 -9.17
CA GLN A 22 -10.29 77.39 -10.12
C GLN A 22 -10.68 76.09 -9.48
N ALA A 23 -11.71 75.44 -10.02
CA ALA A 23 -12.05 74.08 -9.78
C ALA A 23 -10.83 73.22 -10.05
N VAL A 24 -10.24 72.71 -8.99
CA VAL A 24 -9.24 71.62 -9.07
C VAL A 24 -10.02 70.42 -9.49
N GLU A 25 -9.93 70.08 -10.76
CA GLU A 25 -10.32 68.84 -11.34
C GLU A 25 -9.39 67.76 -10.68
N VAL A 26 -9.89 67.04 -9.65
CA VAL A 26 -9.24 65.95 -9.08
C VAL A 26 -9.19 64.87 -10.17
N ALA A 27 -8.06 64.82 -10.90
CA ALA A 27 -7.75 63.73 -11.75
C ALA A 27 -7.75 62.47 -10.83
N SER A 28 -8.78 61.66 -11.01
CA SER A 28 -8.84 60.33 -10.45
C SER A 28 -7.61 59.56 -11.00
N GLU A 29 -6.54 59.55 -10.23
CA GLU A 29 -5.46 58.63 -10.47
C GLU A 29 -6.07 57.24 -10.38
N LYS A 30 -6.35 56.64 -11.53
CA LYS A 30 -6.61 55.21 -11.67
C LYS A 30 -5.37 54.54 -11.17
N SER A 31 -5.41 54.15 -9.89
CA SER A 31 -4.37 53.35 -9.26
C SER A 31 -4.19 52.12 -10.15
N LEU A 32 -3.13 52.13 -10.95
CA LEU A 32 -2.63 50.93 -11.61
C LEU A 32 -2.07 50.07 -10.49
N SER A 33 -2.96 49.29 -9.85
CA SER A 33 -2.51 48.22 -8.95
C SER A 33 -1.61 47.29 -9.79
N ALA A 34 -0.41 47.08 -9.32
CA ALA A 34 0.49 46.15 -9.97
C ALA A 34 -0.23 44.78 -10.08
N PRO A 35 -0.16 44.12 -11.23
CA PRO A 35 -0.83 42.83 -11.41
C PRO A 35 -0.34 41.84 -10.33
N LEU A 36 -1.31 41.17 -9.71
CA LEU A 36 -1.02 40.18 -8.69
C LEU A 36 -0.35 38.95 -9.34
N THR A 37 0.90 38.70 -9.00
CA THR A 37 1.70 37.66 -9.61
C THR A 37 2.15 36.62 -8.59
N ALA A 38 2.24 35.37 -9.00
CA ALA A 38 2.74 34.28 -8.17
C ALA A 38 3.57 33.27 -8.99
N SER A 39 4.43 32.56 -8.30
CA SER A 39 5.14 31.42 -8.89
C SER A 39 4.37 30.13 -8.63
N GLY A 40 4.33 29.27 -9.63
CA GLY A 40 3.69 27.95 -9.52
C GLY A 40 4.46 26.88 -10.27
N GLU A 41 3.93 25.68 -10.17
CA GLU A 41 4.46 24.49 -10.81
C GLU A 41 3.33 23.69 -11.46
N ILE A 42 3.58 23.15 -12.66
CA ILE A 42 2.65 22.21 -13.27
C ILE A 42 2.67 20.90 -12.49
N VAL A 43 1.50 20.47 -12.04
CA VAL A 43 1.29 19.19 -11.35
C VAL A 43 0.30 18.34 -12.13
N SER A 44 0.45 17.04 -12.05
CA SER A 44 -0.58 16.12 -12.56
C SER A 44 -1.57 15.81 -11.45
N LEU A 45 -2.87 15.96 -11.75
CA LEU A 45 -3.95 15.63 -10.82
C LEU A 45 -4.19 14.12 -10.69
N ASP A 46 -3.68 13.32 -11.64
CA ASP A 46 -3.80 11.88 -11.66
C ASP A 46 -2.42 11.25 -11.86
N SER A 47 -1.73 10.95 -10.76
CA SER A 47 -0.40 10.33 -10.77
C SER A 47 -0.45 8.98 -10.08
N ALA A 48 0.07 7.94 -10.72
CA ALA A 48 0.33 6.67 -10.05
C ALA A 48 1.71 6.71 -9.40
N SER A 49 1.77 6.40 -8.10
CA SER A 49 3.02 6.25 -7.37
C SER A 49 3.42 4.77 -7.32
N VAL A 50 4.67 4.48 -7.61
CA VAL A 50 5.24 3.13 -7.61
C VAL A 50 6.25 3.01 -6.49
N SER A 51 5.99 2.04 -5.62
CA SER A 51 6.80 1.75 -4.43
C SER A 51 7.14 0.26 -4.38
N PRO A 52 8.17 -0.15 -3.61
CA PRO A 52 8.45 -1.56 -3.36
C PRO A 52 7.23 -2.26 -2.76
N PRO A 53 6.94 -3.49 -3.18
CA PRO A 53 5.80 -4.23 -2.68
C PRO A 53 5.98 -4.60 -1.21
N ALA A 54 4.86 -4.69 -0.47
CA ALA A 54 4.87 -5.18 0.90
C ALA A 54 5.01 -6.72 0.89
N ILE A 55 6.18 -7.21 1.29
CA ILE A 55 6.49 -8.64 1.43
C ILE A 55 6.85 -8.92 2.88
N ARG A 56 6.19 -9.92 3.46
CA ARG A 56 6.39 -10.27 4.86
C ARG A 56 7.81 -10.72 5.15
N GLY A 57 8.49 -10.03 6.07
CA GLY A 57 9.87 -10.34 6.46
C GLY A 57 10.95 -9.74 5.55
N MET A 58 10.56 -8.87 4.60
CA MET A 58 11.49 -8.12 3.75
C MET A 58 11.23 -6.62 3.90
N TRP A 59 12.04 -5.93 4.67
CA TRP A 59 11.95 -4.48 4.89
C TRP A 59 12.72 -3.68 3.86
N GLN A 60 13.72 -4.31 3.25
CA GLN A 60 14.63 -3.74 2.28
C GLN A 60 14.77 -4.70 1.10
N MET A 61 14.78 -4.16 -0.11
CA MET A 61 14.88 -4.93 -1.35
C MET A 61 15.91 -4.31 -2.27
N LYS A 62 16.75 -5.15 -2.88
CA LYS A 62 17.73 -4.70 -3.86
C LYS A 62 17.08 -4.60 -5.23
N VAL A 63 17.27 -3.46 -5.90
CA VAL A 63 16.78 -3.22 -7.26
C VAL A 63 17.64 -3.98 -8.26
N GLN A 64 17.02 -4.91 -9.00
CA GLN A 64 17.66 -5.67 -10.07
C GLN A 64 17.45 -5.03 -11.44
N PHE A 65 16.29 -4.43 -11.65
CA PHE A 65 15.93 -3.72 -12.88
C PHE A 65 15.11 -2.49 -12.53
N LEU A 66 15.35 -1.41 -13.26
CA LEU A 66 14.60 -0.16 -13.17
C LEU A 66 14.43 0.38 -14.58
N VAL A 67 13.20 0.67 -15.00
CA VAL A 67 12.90 1.29 -16.29
C VAL A 67 13.56 2.67 -16.34
N PRO A 68 14.18 3.07 -17.47
CA PRO A 68 14.82 4.38 -17.59
C PRO A 68 13.84 5.55 -17.39
N GLU A 69 14.32 6.62 -16.78
CA GLU A 69 13.54 7.85 -16.62
C GLU A 69 13.18 8.45 -17.99
N ASN A 70 12.07 9.16 -18.08
CA ASN A 70 11.52 9.75 -19.30
C ASN A 70 11.11 8.74 -20.40
N THR A 71 10.93 7.46 -20.04
CA THR A 71 10.40 6.45 -20.94
C THR A 71 8.86 6.47 -20.89
N ASN A 72 8.22 6.40 -22.05
CA ASN A 72 6.77 6.18 -22.12
C ASN A 72 6.48 4.68 -21.98
N VAL A 73 5.64 4.34 -21.02
CA VAL A 73 5.23 2.95 -20.74
C VAL A 73 3.73 2.76 -20.97
N LYS A 74 3.37 1.52 -21.28
CA LYS A 74 1.98 1.08 -21.38
C LYS A 74 1.57 0.39 -20.07
N GLU A 75 0.28 0.25 -19.84
CA GLU A 75 -0.24 -0.57 -18.76
C GLU A 75 0.29 -2.01 -18.86
N GLY A 76 0.77 -2.57 -17.75
CA GLY A 76 1.36 -3.90 -17.68
C GLY A 76 2.85 -4.01 -17.98
N ASP A 77 3.49 -2.96 -18.51
CA ASP A 77 4.94 -2.95 -18.74
C ASP A 77 5.70 -3.07 -17.41
N MET A 78 6.85 -3.75 -17.46
CA MET A 78 7.70 -3.93 -16.28
C MET A 78 8.43 -2.63 -15.95
N LEU A 79 8.21 -2.11 -14.74
CA LEU A 79 8.83 -0.89 -14.23
C LEU A 79 10.03 -1.16 -13.33
N LEU A 80 9.86 -2.09 -12.42
CA LEU A 80 10.84 -2.46 -11.40
C LEU A 80 10.89 -3.98 -11.27
N LYS A 81 12.08 -4.51 -11.03
CA LYS A 81 12.27 -5.87 -10.59
C LYS A 81 13.25 -5.87 -9.43
N PHE A 82 12.87 -6.55 -8.36
CA PHE A 82 13.70 -6.73 -7.16
C PHE A 82 14.37 -8.09 -7.16
N ASP A 83 15.48 -8.20 -6.44
CA ASP A 83 16.16 -9.47 -6.23
C ASP A 83 15.29 -10.40 -5.40
N GLY A 84 15.02 -11.58 -5.94
CA GLY A 84 14.17 -12.61 -5.35
C GLY A 84 14.93 -13.85 -4.86
N GLN A 85 16.26 -13.86 -4.84
CA GLN A 85 17.05 -15.07 -4.55
C GLN A 85 16.66 -15.70 -3.22
N GLN A 86 16.49 -14.89 -2.17
CA GLN A 86 16.07 -15.38 -0.85
C GLN A 86 14.70 -16.05 -0.87
N LEU A 87 13.73 -15.49 -1.59
CA LEU A 87 12.39 -16.07 -1.72
C LEU A 87 12.40 -17.32 -2.59
N GLN A 88 13.25 -17.39 -3.61
CA GLN A 88 13.41 -18.58 -4.45
C GLN A 88 14.00 -19.74 -3.65
N THR A 89 15.04 -19.50 -2.85
CA THR A 89 15.59 -20.53 -1.94
C THR A 89 14.52 -21.03 -0.97
N LYS A 90 13.79 -20.11 -0.34
CA LYS A 90 12.68 -20.44 0.55
C LYS A 90 11.57 -21.24 -0.14
N LEU A 91 11.27 -20.94 -1.40
CA LEU A 91 10.28 -21.67 -2.20
C LEU A 91 10.70 -23.13 -2.38
N ILE A 92 11.97 -23.37 -2.74
CA ILE A 92 12.53 -24.72 -2.92
C ILE A 92 12.49 -25.51 -1.60
N GLU A 93 12.87 -24.88 -0.50
CA GLU A 93 12.81 -25.50 0.85
C GLU A 93 11.38 -25.91 1.21
N GLN A 94 10.40 -25.02 1.00
CA GLN A 94 8.99 -25.27 1.27
C GLN A 94 8.39 -26.35 0.35
N GLN A 95 8.83 -26.42 -0.91
CA GLN A 95 8.44 -27.49 -1.84
C GLN A 95 8.94 -28.84 -1.34
N SER A 96 10.21 -28.92 -0.93
CA SER A 96 10.81 -30.15 -0.42
C SER A 96 10.14 -30.61 0.88
N GLU A 97 9.83 -29.67 1.80
CA GLU A 97 9.10 -29.95 3.04
C GLU A 97 7.69 -30.49 2.76
N LEU A 98 6.97 -29.87 1.82
CA LEU A 98 5.64 -30.32 1.44
C LEU A 98 5.65 -31.72 0.82
N GLU A 99 6.60 -31.99 -0.08
CA GLU A 99 6.71 -33.31 -0.71
C GLU A 99 7.11 -34.40 0.31
N ALA A 100 8.01 -34.10 1.23
CA ALA A 100 8.37 -35.03 2.33
C ALA A 100 7.14 -35.35 3.19
N GLU A 101 6.35 -34.33 3.55
CA GLU A 101 5.16 -34.53 4.38
C GLU A 101 4.08 -35.34 3.66
N LYS A 102 3.87 -35.11 2.35
CA LYS A 102 2.95 -35.94 1.56
C LYS A 102 3.39 -37.42 1.51
N LYS A 103 4.68 -37.66 1.33
CA LYS A 103 5.23 -39.03 1.34
C LYS A 103 5.08 -39.70 2.69
N ASN A 104 5.31 -38.96 3.78
CA ASN A 104 5.09 -39.48 5.12
C ASN A 104 3.62 -39.83 5.35
N PHE A 105 2.71 -38.95 4.93
CA PHE A 105 1.28 -39.19 5.03
C PHE A 105 0.83 -40.43 4.22
N GLU A 106 1.32 -40.57 2.98
CA GLU A 106 1.06 -41.77 2.16
C GLU A 106 1.54 -43.07 2.84
N LYS A 107 2.74 -43.03 3.42
CA LYS A 107 3.29 -44.16 4.20
C LYS A 107 2.42 -44.48 5.41
N GLU A 108 2.03 -43.48 6.20
CA GLU A 108 1.16 -43.63 7.36
C GLU A 108 -0.22 -44.23 6.99
N LEU A 109 -0.78 -43.83 5.86
CA LEU A 109 -2.02 -44.41 5.37
C LEU A 109 -1.91 -45.90 5.10
N LEU A 110 -0.83 -46.33 4.43
CA LEU A 110 -0.58 -47.78 4.16
C LEU A 110 -0.35 -48.56 5.45
N GLU A 111 0.43 -48.03 6.38
CA GLU A 111 0.68 -48.69 7.69
C GLU A 111 -0.62 -48.79 8.51
N ASN A 112 -1.44 -47.75 8.51
CA ASN A 112 -2.72 -47.72 9.19
C ASN A 112 -3.74 -48.68 8.56
N GLU A 113 -3.75 -48.82 7.25
CA GLU A 113 -4.59 -49.80 6.55
C GLU A 113 -4.20 -51.26 6.92
N ALA A 114 -2.92 -51.56 6.88
CA ALA A 114 -2.42 -52.88 7.30
C ALA A 114 -2.78 -53.21 8.75
N ARG A 115 -2.64 -52.22 9.65
CA ARG A 115 -2.98 -52.41 11.07
C ARG A 115 -4.49 -52.53 11.29
N ALA A 116 -5.31 -51.85 10.52
CA ALA A 116 -6.77 -52.00 10.57
C ALA A 116 -7.23 -53.40 10.17
N GLU A 117 -6.64 -53.99 9.13
CA GLU A 117 -6.94 -55.36 8.70
C GLU A 117 -6.48 -56.41 9.73
N GLU A 118 -5.31 -56.21 10.37
CA GLU A 118 -4.85 -57.05 11.48
C GLU A 118 -5.81 -57.05 12.68
N LEU A 119 -6.26 -55.85 13.08
CA LEU A 119 -7.21 -55.74 14.20
C LEU A 119 -8.62 -56.30 13.83
N LYS A 120 -9.04 -56.18 12.58
CA LYS A 120 -10.28 -56.75 12.09
C LYS A 120 -10.23 -58.30 12.13
N LEU A 121 -9.08 -58.90 11.73
CA LEU A 121 -8.88 -60.32 11.83
C LEU A 121 -8.89 -60.78 13.31
N ALA A 122 -8.16 -60.11 14.20
CA ALA A 122 -8.14 -60.38 15.63
C ALA A 122 -9.53 -60.31 16.27
N LEU A 123 -10.34 -59.34 15.86
CA LEU A 123 -11.72 -59.18 16.31
C LEU A 123 -12.60 -60.35 15.84
N ALA A 124 -12.45 -60.76 14.55
CA ALA A 124 -13.19 -61.90 14.00
C ALA A 124 -12.83 -63.22 14.70
N GLU A 125 -11.54 -63.45 14.97
CA GLU A 125 -11.09 -64.62 15.75
C GLU A 125 -11.64 -64.61 17.19
N ALA A 126 -11.62 -63.46 17.86
CA ALA A 126 -12.17 -63.31 19.21
C ALA A 126 -13.71 -63.55 19.23
N GLN A 127 -14.42 -63.08 18.20
CA GLN A 127 -15.84 -63.31 18.02
C GLN A 127 -16.15 -64.80 17.83
N MET A 128 -15.41 -65.51 16.95
CA MET A 128 -15.61 -66.92 16.73
C MET A 128 -15.34 -67.75 18.01
N ASN A 129 -14.29 -67.42 18.76
CA ASN A 129 -13.99 -68.07 20.02
C ASN A 129 -15.06 -67.81 21.05
N TYR A 130 -15.54 -66.63 21.18
CA TYR A 130 -16.66 -66.27 22.07
C TYR A 130 -17.94 -67.09 21.74
N GLU A 131 -18.32 -67.16 20.47
CA GLU A 131 -19.51 -67.91 20.03
C GLU A 131 -19.32 -69.43 20.27
N LYS A 132 -18.11 -69.97 20.09
CA LYS A 132 -17.77 -71.37 20.38
C LYS A 132 -17.90 -71.65 21.88
N GLU A 133 -17.24 -70.88 22.75
CA GLU A 133 -17.25 -71.13 24.18
C GLU A 133 -18.63 -70.88 24.80
N LYS A 134 -19.41 -69.95 24.25
CA LYS A 134 -20.80 -69.71 24.62
C LYS A 134 -21.66 -70.96 24.41
N ARG A 135 -21.59 -71.57 23.20
CA ARG A 135 -22.35 -72.80 22.90
C ARG A 135 -21.89 -73.97 23.77
N LEU A 136 -20.61 -74.13 24.05
CA LEU A 136 -20.11 -75.18 24.95
C LEU A 136 -20.59 -74.96 26.37
N ALA A 137 -20.61 -73.75 26.91
CA ALA A 137 -21.15 -73.45 28.22
C ALA A 137 -22.67 -73.75 28.36
N GLU A 138 -23.43 -73.50 27.27
CA GLU A 138 -24.89 -73.81 27.22
C GLU A 138 -25.15 -75.32 27.21
N ILE A 139 -24.34 -76.14 26.52
CA ILE A 139 -24.47 -77.62 26.44
C ILE A 139 -24.06 -78.26 27.78
N VAL A 140 -22.95 -77.85 28.39
CA VAL A 140 -22.41 -78.38 29.64
C VAL A 140 -23.29 -78.15 30.84
N ASP A 141 -24.19 -77.11 30.80
CA ASP A 141 -25.09 -76.84 31.92
C ASP A 141 -26.17 -77.88 32.14
N ILE A 142 -26.41 -78.75 31.18
CA ILE A 142 -27.50 -79.74 31.19
C ILE A 142 -27.08 -81.11 31.66
N SER A 143 -25.76 -81.55 31.58
CA SER A 143 -25.42 -82.93 31.75
C SER A 143 -24.07 -83.29 32.48
N THR A 144 -23.33 -82.33 33.07
CA THR A 144 -21.92 -82.52 33.41
C THR A 144 -21.58 -82.41 34.92
N LYS A 145 -20.43 -82.97 35.35
CA LYS A 145 -19.92 -82.84 36.71
C LYS A 145 -19.60 -81.36 37.06
N ARG A 146 -19.81 -81.01 38.32
CA ARG A 146 -19.64 -79.62 38.79
C ARG A 146 -18.31 -78.95 38.40
N VAL A 147 -17.20 -79.65 38.49
CA VAL A 147 -15.86 -79.10 38.15
C VAL A 147 -15.75 -78.77 36.68
N GLU A 148 -16.28 -79.61 35.81
CA GLU A 148 -16.27 -79.33 34.35
C GLU A 148 -17.16 -78.14 33.96
N LYS A 149 -18.31 -77.97 34.64
CA LYS A 149 -19.14 -76.82 34.48
C LYS A 149 -18.42 -75.55 34.92
N GLU A 150 -17.77 -75.51 36.06
CA GLU A 150 -17.02 -74.36 36.55
C GLU A 150 -15.86 -73.97 35.58
N LYS A 151 -15.14 -74.99 35.06
CA LYS A 151 -14.10 -74.81 34.07
C LYS A 151 -14.64 -74.13 32.78
N GLN A 152 -15.68 -74.72 32.21
CA GLN A 152 -16.29 -74.20 30.99
C GLN A 152 -16.86 -72.81 31.18
N GLN A 153 -17.41 -72.50 32.34
CA GLN A 153 -17.89 -71.13 32.66
C GLN A 153 -16.72 -70.13 32.69
N LYS A 154 -15.55 -70.54 33.23
CA LYS A 154 -14.32 -69.71 33.23
C LYS A 154 -13.79 -69.47 31.81
N GLU A 155 -13.78 -70.49 30.95
CA GLU A 155 -13.37 -70.37 29.54
C GLU A 155 -14.29 -69.42 28.77
N PHE A 156 -15.59 -69.45 29.02
CA PHE A 156 -16.53 -68.49 28.43
C PHE A 156 -16.29 -67.06 28.93
N GLU A 157 -16.06 -66.86 30.24
CA GLU A 157 -15.71 -65.54 30.79
C GLU A 157 -14.45 -64.95 30.16
N ILE A 158 -13.40 -65.79 29.95
CA ILE A 158 -12.14 -65.42 29.30
C ILE A 158 -12.41 -65.05 27.84
N ALA A 159 -13.18 -65.83 27.09
CA ALA A 159 -13.51 -65.53 25.70
C ALA A 159 -14.31 -64.24 25.58
N LYS A 160 -15.24 -63.98 26.47
CA LYS A 160 -16.00 -62.74 26.56
C LYS A 160 -15.09 -61.52 26.83
N ALA A 161 -14.13 -61.64 27.74
CA ALA A 161 -13.18 -60.57 28.05
C ALA A 161 -12.28 -60.32 26.86
N LYS A 162 -11.79 -61.35 26.15
CA LYS A 162 -10.96 -61.20 24.91
C LYS A 162 -11.74 -60.50 23.79
N LEU A 163 -12.99 -60.84 23.58
CA LEU A 163 -13.86 -60.16 22.61
C LEU A 163 -14.04 -58.66 22.93
N SER A 164 -14.32 -58.37 24.21
CA SER A 164 -14.43 -56.97 24.67
C SER A 164 -13.10 -56.21 24.44
N GLN A 165 -11.95 -56.82 24.74
CA GLN A 165 -10.64 -56.24 24.54
C GLN A 165 -10.37 -55.97 23.04
N ALA A 166 -10.61 -56.96 22.16
CA ALA A 166 -10.41 -56.80 20.73
C ALA A 166 -11.31 -55.72 20.14
N THR A 167 -12.59 -55.66 20.58
CA THR A 167 -13.54 -54.61 20.17
C THR A 167 -13.04 -53.24 20.58
N GLN A 168 -12.56 -53.09 21.82
CA GLN A 168 -12.08 -51.81 22.32
C GLN A 168 -10.81 -51.36 21.58
N GLN A 169 -9.88 -52.29 21.31
CA GLN A 169 -8.65 -52.01 20.55
C GLN A 169 -8.96 -51.55 19.13
N ALA A 170 -9.85 -52.26 18.43
CA ALA A 170 -10.28 -51.84 17.08
C ALA A 170 -10.93 -50.45 17.07
N LYS A 171 -11.79 -50.16 18.05
CA LYS A 171 -12.44 -48.86 18.19
C LYS A 171 -11.44 -47.74 18.48
N GLN A 172 -10.57 -47.91 19.46
CA GLN A 172 -9.55 -46.93 19.81
C GLN A 172 -8.60 -46.65 18.64
N PHE A 173 -8.21 -47.70 17.91
CA PHE A 173 -7.37 -47.53 16.72
C PHE A 173 -8.08 -46.71 15.64
N ALA A 174 -9.35 -47.03 15.33
CA ALA A 174 -10.12 -46.28 14.35
C ALA A 174 -10.23 -44.77 14.69
N GLU A 175 -10.55 -44.46 15.96
CA GLU A 175 -10.64 -43.07 16.44
C GLU A 175 -9.28 -42.33 16.35
N THR A 176 -8.20 -42.99 16.77
CA THR A 176 -6.84 -42.43 16.74
C THR A 176 -6.35 -42.23 15.30
N ARG A 177 -6.63 -43.19 14.42
CA ARG A 177 -6.30 -43.12 13.01
C ARG A 177 -6.96 -41.92 12.35
N GLU A 178 -8.28 -41.75 12.55
CA GLU A 178 -9.03 -40.60 11.98
C GLU A 178 -8.44 -39.27 12.44
N LEU A 179 -8.15 -39.13 13.72
CA LEU A 179 -7.55 -37.91 14.27
C LEU A 179 -6.14 -37.65 13.66
N ASN A 180 -5.29 -38.67 13.57
CA ASN A 180 -3.94 -38.53 13.01
C ASN A 180 -4.00 -38.14 11.50
N GLU A 181 -4.89 -38.77 10.73
CA GLU A 181 -5.11 -38.43 9.31
C GLU A 181 -5.57 -36.95 9.15
N GLN A 182 -6.50 -36.48 9.99
CA GLN A 182 -6.93 -35.07 9.99
C GLN A 182 -5.81 -34.11 10.35
N LEU A 183 -4.97 -34.44 11.33
CA LEU A 183 -3.80 -33.63 11.71
C LEU A 183 -2.76 -33.56 10.59
N ALA A 184 -2.42 -34.69 9.97
CA ALA A 184 -1.48 -34.75 8.86
C ALA A 184 -2.00 -33.97 7.64
N GLN A 185 -3.28 -34.14 7.28
CA GLN A 185 -3.91 -33.38 6.20
C GLN A 185 -3.91 -31.85 6.49
N SER A 186 -4.17 -31.46 7.74
CA SER A 186 -4.12 -30.05 8.15
C SER A 186 -2.71 -29.47 8.04
N LYS A 187 -1.68 -30.27 8.35
CA LYS A 187 -0.27 -29.90 8.19
C LYS A 187 0.09 -29.69 6.71
N ILE A 188 -0.33 -30.61 5.84
CA ILE A 188 -0.15 -30.49 4.37
C ILE A 188 -0.81 -29.23 3.84
N ASN A 189 -2.07 -28.97 4.22
CA ASN A 189 -2.81 -27.78 3.79
C ASN A 189 -2.12 -26.48 4.23
N ARG A 190 -1.55 -26.45 5.44
CA ARG A 190 -0.77 -25.33 5.95
C ARG A 190 0.51 -25.10 5.14
N LEU A 191 1.23 -26.18 4.79
CA LEU A 191 2.45 -26.09 3.96
C LEU A 191 2.12 -25.62 2.55
N GLN A 192 1.04 -26.12 1.94
CA GLN A 192 0.56 -25.65 0.64
C GLN A 192 0.21 -24.16 0.67
N SER A 193 -0.44 -23.69 1.73
CA SER A 193 -0.78 -22.28 1.90
C SER A 193 0.46 -21.39 2.02
N LYS A 194 1.48 -21.83 2.77
CA LYS A 194 2.77 -21.14 2.87
C LYS A 194 3.48 -21.07 1.53
N LEU A 195 3.53 -22.19 0.79
CA LEU A 195 4.10 -22.26 -0.55
C LEU A 195 3.43 -21.28 -1.50
N GLY A 196 2.09 -21.30 -1.56
CA GLY A 196 1.31 -20.38 -2.39
C GLY A 196 1.53 -18.90 -2.01
N GLN A 197 1.72 -18.61 -0.72
CA GLN A 197 2.06 -17.25 -0.30
C GLN A 197 3.44 -16.83 -0.82
N THR A 198 4.46 -17.68 -0.70
CA THR A 198 5.81 -17.38 -1.20
C THR A 198 5.82 -17.18 -2.71
N GLN A 199 5.05 -17.99 -3.47
CA GLN A 199 4.89 -17.82 -4.92
C GLN A 199 4.27 -16.45 -5.27
N ARG A 200 3.23 -16.04 -4.57
CA ARG A 200 2.61 -14.70 -4.76
C ARG A 200 3.59 -13.58 -4.42
N ASP A 201 4.39 -13.75 -3.38
CA ASP A 201 5.38 -12.74 -2.98
C ASP A 201 6.52 -12.63 -4.00
N ILE A 202 6.96 -13.74 -4.61
CA ILE A 202 7.90 -13.72 -5.74
C ILE A 202 7.30 -12.97 -6.94
N ALA A 203 6.02 -13.21 -7.26
CA ALA A 203 5.36 -12.52 -8.35
C ALA A 203 5.29 -11.00 -8.14
N LYS A 204 5.13 -10.55 -6.89
CA LYS A 204 5.13 -9.11 -6.53
C LYS A 204 6.49 -8.44 -6.71
N LEU A 205 7.60 -9.18 -6.70
CA LEU A 205 8.93 -8.61 -6.94
C LEU A 205 9.08 -7.97 -8.31
N THR A 206 8.22 -8.31 -9.25
CA THR A 206 8.12 -7.64 -10.55
C THR A 206 6.95 -6.66 -10.50
N VAL A 207 7.27 -5.38 -10.42
CA VAL A 207 6.27 -4.30 -10.38
C VAL A 207 5.99 -3.83 -11.80
N LYS A 208 4.72 -3.87 -12.17
CA LYS A 208 4.23 -3.47 -13.49
C LYS A 208 3.53 -2.12 -13.44
N SER A 209 3.45 -1.45 -14.58
CA SER A 209 2.73 -0.20 -14.71
C SER A 209 1.23 -0.39 -14.54
N PRO A 210 0.57 0.36 -13.62
CA PRO A 210 -0.88 0.31 -13.46
C PRO A 210 -1.63 1.11 -14.54
N LYS A 211 -0.94 1.99 -15.28
CA LYS A 211 -1.50 2.82 -16.34
C LYS A 211 -0.44 3.27 -17.34
N PRO A 212 -0.80 3.67 -18.56
CA PRO A 212 0.16 4.27 -19.48
C PRO A 212 0.61 5.65 -18.98
N GLY A 213 1.84 6.05 -19.31
CA GLY A 213 2.36 7.38 -18.99
C GLY A 213 3.87 7.48 -19.06
N LEU A 214 4.38 8.66 -18.70
CA LEU A 214 5.79 8.98 -18.67
C LEU A 214 6.37 8.62 -17.29
N ILE A 215 7.54 7.97 -17.29
CA ILE A 215 8.23 7.63 -16.04
C ILE A 215 9.00 8.82 -15.50
N MET A 216 8.75 9.16 -14.25
CA MET A 216 9.50 10.17 -13.50
C MET A 216 10.04 9.54 -12.21
N TYR A 217 11.36 9.67 -11.99
CA TYR A 217 11.97 9.20 -10.74
C TYR A 217 11.71 10.21 -9.61
N LYS A 218 11.39 9.68 -8.45
CA LYS A 218 11.24 10.50 -7.25
C LYS A 218 12.55 10.48 -6.46
N ALA A 219 13.15 11.66 -6.31
CA ALA A 219 14.32 11.82 -5.47
C ALA A 219 13.96 11.58 -3.99
N ALA A 220 14.92 11.06 -3.24
CA ALA A 220 14.85 10.98 -1.80
C ALA A 220 15.02 12.36 -1.14
N PRO A 221 14.79 12.52 0.17
CA PRO A 221 14.99 13.77 0.88
C PRO A 221 16.42 14.34 0.79
N ASP A 222 17.42 13.47 0.57
CA ASP A 222 18.84 13.81 0.32
C ASP A 222 19.13 14.22 -1.13
N GLY A 223 18.12 14.18 -2.02
CA GLY A 223 18.23 14.51 -3.44
C GLY A 223 18.66 13.35 -4.33
N GLU A 224 19.00 12.19 -3.77
CA GLU A 224 19.43 11.04 -4.56
C GLU A 224 18.26 10.28 -5.19
N LYS A 225 18.45 9.88 -6.46
CA LYS A 225 17.54 9.01 -7.19
C LYS A 225 18.00 7.57 -7.09
N VAL A 226 17.06 6.66 -7.00
CA VAL A 226 17.33 5.22 -6.93
C VAL A 226 17.92 4.72 -8.26
N ALA A 227 18.94 3.88 -8.16
CA ALA A 227 19.60 3.22 -9.28
C ALA A 227 19.52 1.69 -9.16
N VAL A 228 19.85 1.00 -10.27
CA VAL A 228 20.00 -0.45 -10.28
C VAL A 228 21.16 -0.86 -9.36
N GLY A 229 20.92 -1.81 -8.49
CA GLY A 229 21.87 -2.24 -7.47
C GLY A 229 21.61 -1.66 -6.07
N ASP A 230 20.87 -0.56 -5.99
CA ASP A 230 20.52 0.06 -4.71
C ASP A 230 19.55 -0.79 -3.90
N SER A 231 19.58 -0.57 -2.60
CA SER A 231 18.66 -1.15 -1.65
C SER A 231 17.61 -0.12 -1.22
N VAL A 232 16.35 -0.46 -1.41
CA VAL A 232 15.22 0.43 -1.12
C VAL A 232 14.33 -0.14 -0.03
N PHE A 233 13.79 0.76 0.79
CA PHE A 233 12.89 0.38 1.88
C PHE A 233 11.44 0.31 1.42
N MET A 234 10.69 -0.61 2.01
CA MET A 234 9.25 -0.73 1.82
C MET A 234 8.54 0.60 2.14
N GLY A 235 7.57 0.99 1.29
CA GLY A 235 6.79 2.21 1.48
C GLY A 235 7.39 3.48 0.88
N ARG A 236 8.67 3.48 0.45
CA ARG A 236 9.28 4.61 -0.24
C ARG A 236 8.83 4.64 -1.70
N THR A 237 8.24 5.72 -2.16
CA THR A 237 7.95 5.91 -3.58
C THR A 237 9.25 6.08 -4.36
N ILE A 238 9.47 5.24 -5.39
CA ILE A 238 10.67 5.26 -6.23
C ILE A 238 10.43 6.06 -7.51
N LEU A 239 9.28 5.85 -8.13
CA LEU A 239 8.91 6.55 -9.35
C LEU A 239 7.42 6.90 -9.35
N THR A 240 7.07 7.85 -10.19
CA THR A 240 5.69 8.28 -10.43
C THR A 240 5.39 8.24 -11.92
N ILE A 241 4.13 7.99 -12.25
CA ILE A 241 3.61 7.99 -13.61
C ILE A 241 2.49 9.03 -13.66
N PRO A 242 2.81 10.30 -13.93
CA PRO A 242 1.81 11.34 -14.09
C PRO A 242 1.01 11.14 -15.38
N SER A 243 -0.28 11.47 -15.33
CA SER A 243 -1.10 11.62 -16.52
C SER A 243 -0.80 12.99 -17.13
N LEU A 244 -0.57 13.03 -18.44
CA LEU A 244 -0.37 14.27 -19.17
C LEU A 244 -1.70 14.92 -19.62
N ASP A 245 -2.82 14.19 -19.49
CA ASP A 245 -4.15 14.67 -19.88
C ASP A 245 -4.86 15.45 -18.77
N LYS A 246 -4.39 15.34 -17.53
CA LYS A 246 -4.97 15.98 -16.34
C LYS A 246 -3.92 16.78 -15.61
N LEU A 247 -3.56 17.92 -16.20
CA LEU A 247 -2.58 18.85 -15.61
C LEU A 247 -3.28 20.04 -14.97
N ALA A 248 -2.72 20.54 -13.88
CA ALA A 248 -3.11 21.76 -13.22
C ALA A 248 -1.85 22.54 -12.83
N VAL A 249 -2.00 23.81 -12.48
CA VAL A 249 -0.92 24.60 -11.89
C VAL A 249 -1.18 24.74 -10.40
N LYS A 250 -0.17 24.39 -9.61
CA LYS A 250 -0.14 24.65 -8.18
C LYS A 250 0.73 25.88 -7.94
N ALA A 251 0.09 26.99 -7.59
CA ALA A 251 0.75 28.25 -7.33
C ALA A 251 0.86 28.52 -5.83
N GLN A 252 1.81 29.37 -5.44
CA GLN A 252 1.96 29.86 -4.07
C GLN A 252 1.81 31.37 -4.07
N PHE A 253 0.78 31.86 -3.37
CA PHE A 253 0.52 33.28 -3.16
C PHE A 253 0.87 33.66 -1.72
N ASP A 254 1.27 34.92 -1.53
CA ASP A 254 1.56 35.47 -0.21
C ASP A 254 0.26 35.65 0.60
N GLU A 255 0.31 35.48 1.91
CA GLU A 255 -0.84 35.66 2.83
C GLU A 255 -1.53 37.00 2.64
N ALA A 256 -0.77 38.08 2.40
CA ALA A 256 -1.28 39.44 2.19
C ALA A 256 -2.25 39.55 1.00
N ASP A 257 -2.20 38.61 0.09
CA ASP A 257 -3.02 38.61 -1.14
C ASP A 257 -4.31 37.79 -1.04
N THR A 258 -4.52 37.14 0.12
CA THR A 258 -5.67 36.24 0.35
C THR A 258 -7.01 36.94 0.03
N ALA A 259 -7.18 38.19 0.45
CA ALA A 259 -8.43 38.94 0.25
C ALA A 259 -8.68 39.34 -1.22
N LYS A 260 -7.66 39.28 -2.08
CA LYS A 260 -7.73 39.65 -3.49
C LYS A 260 -8.05 38.47 -4.40
N LEU A 261 -8.05 37.25 -3.86
CA LEU A 261 -8.24 36.01 -4.61
C LEU A 261 -9.60 35.41 -4.31
N SER A 262 -10.26 34.93 -5.34
CA SER A 262 -11.54 34.23 -5.23
C SER A 262 -11.54 32.99 -6.11
N ILE A 263 -12.28 31.95 -5.68
CA ILE A 263 -12.55 30.81 -6.54
C ILE A 263 -13.31 31.30 -7.77
N GLY A 264 -12.82 30.96 -8.94
CA GLY A 264 -13.38 31.42 -10.19
C GLY A 264 -12.61 32.57 -10.87
N SER A 265 -11.67 33.22 -10.19
CA SER A 265 -10.84 34.27 -10.79
C SER A 265 -10.05 33.74 -11.97
N LYS A 266 -10.03 34.52 -13.05
CA LYS A 266 -9.27 34.21 -14.25
C LYS A 266 -7.80 34.54 -14.05
N VAL A 267 -6.95 33.66 -14.54
CA VAL A 267 -5.50 33.84 -14.45
C VAL A 267 -4.85 33.58 -15.80
N LYS A 268 -3.78 34.29 -16.03
CA LYS A 268 -2.87 34.05 -17.15
C LYS A 268 -1.67 33.27 -16.61
N VAL A 269 -1.42 32.14 -17.19
CA VAL A 269 -0.31 31.25 -16.82
C VAL A 269 0.73 31.28 -17.92
N THR A 270 1.96 31.59 -17.57
CA THR A 270 3.09 31.62 -18.48
C THR A 270 4.16 30.66 -18.01
N LEU A 271 4.53 29.70 -18.84
CA LEU A 271 5.58 28.74 -18.51
C LEU A 271 6.96 29.36 -18.68
N ASP A 272 7.87 29.17 -17.73
CA ASP A 272 9.24 29.68 -17.84
C ASP A 272 9.97 29.13 -19.07
N ALA A 273 9.65 27.91 -19.48
CA ALA A 273 10.22 27.29 -20.68
C ALA A 273 9.63 27.84 -21.99
N TYR A 274 8.46 28.48 -21.97
CA TYR A 274 7.77 28.99 -23.15
C TYR A 274 7.09 30.33 -22.83
N PRO A 275 7.86 31.40 -22.57
CA PRO A 275 7.33 32.69 -22.11
C PRO A 275 6.45 33.41 -23.15
N GLU A 276 6.59 33.03 -24.41
CA GLU A 276 5.82 33.64 -25.51
C GLU A 276 4.41 33.06 -25.66
N VAL A 277 4.08 31.98 -24.96
CA VAL A 277 2.76 31.32 -25.08
C VAL A 277 2.03 31.36 -23.75
N PRO A 278 1.15 32.36 -23.56
CA PRO A 278 0.32 32.41 -22.37
C PRO A 278 -0.84 31.40 -22.47
N TYR A 279 -1.19 30.81 -21.36
CA TYR A 279 -2.34 29.92 -21.20
C TYR A 279 -3.36 30.55 -20.28
N ALA A 280 -4.63 30.44 -20.63
CA ALA A 280 -5.72 30.84 -19.76
C ALA A 280 -6.02 29.77 -18.73
N GLY A 281 -6.29 30.19 -17.51
CA GLY A 281 -6.67 29.30 -16.41
C GLY A 281 -7.66 29.98 -15.47
N LYS A 282 -8.18 29.17 -14.54
CA LYS A 282 -9.14 29.57 -13.54
C LYS A 282 -8.76 29.00 -12.18
N ILE A 283 -8.87 29.82 -11.13
CA ILE A 283 -8.68 29.34 -9.76
C ILE A 283 -9.84 28.42 -9.38
N VAL A 284 -9.53 27.18 -9.02
CA VAL A 284 -10.52 26.16 -8.62
C VAL A 284 -10.49 25.86 -7.14
N SER A 285 -9.36 26.12 -6.47
CA SER A 285 -9.23 25.90 -5.03
C SER A 285 -8.21 26.83 -4.42
N LEU A 286 -8.55 27.36 -3.25
CA LEU A 286 -7.67 28.12 -2.37
C LEU A 286 -7.36 27.24 -1.16
N GLY A 287 -6.07 27.10 -0.82
CA GLY A 287 -5.64 26.36 0.35
C GLY A 287 -6.01 27.09 1.64
N GLU A 288 -6.57 26.36 2.59
CA GLU A 288 -6.94 26.90 3.91
C GLU A 288 -5.76 26.94 4.89
N ALA A 289 -4.66 26.27 4.56
CA ALA A 289 -3.47 26.19 5.40
C ALA A 289 -2.37 27.12 4.91
N TYR A 290 -1.88 27.94 5.80
CA TYR A 290 -0.72 28.80 5.57
C TYR A 290 0.56 28.08 5.99
N LYS A 291 1.64 28.27 5.23
CA LYS A 291 2.95 27.65 5.49
C LYS A 291 4.09 28.60 5.12
N GLU A 292 5.24 28.39 5.70
CA GLU A 292 6.46 29.07 5.27
C GLU A 292 6.85 28.63 3.86
N LYS A 293 7.28 29.59 3.02
CA LYS A 293 7.65 29.35 1.63
C LYS A 293 8.83 28.38 1.50
N SER A 294 9.82 28.51 2.36
CA SER A 294 10.95 27.59 2.47
C SER A 294 11.68 27.78 3.80
N SER A 295 12.59 26.86 4.13
CA SER A 295 13.46 26.98 5.33
C SER A 295 14.36 28.22 5.33
N THR A 296 14.59 28.81 4.17
CA THR A 296 15.41 30.04 4.01
C THR A 296 14.57 31.28 3.75
N ASN A 297 13.31 31.14 3.36
CA ASN A 297 12.39 32.24 3.15
C ASN A 297 11.15 32.03 4.03
N LEU A 298 11.04 32.82 5.10
CA LEU A 298 9.99 32.75 6.12
C LEU A 298 8.69 33.46 5.71
N SER A 299 8.58 33.97 4.45
CA SER A 299 7.31 34.51 3.96
C SER A 299 6.22 33.46 4.04
N ILE A 300 5.07 33.86 4.56
CA ILE A 300 3.92 32.97 4.71
C ILE A 300 3.14 32.95 3.40
N VAL A 301 2.93 31.74 2.88
CA VAL A 301 2.23 31.51 1.62
C VAL A 301 1.12 30.49 1.79
N PHE A 302 0.18 30.50 0.87
CA PHE A 302 -0.84 29.48 0.74
C PHE A 302 -0.87 28.91 -0.68
N ASP A 303 -1.27 27.65 -0.78
CA ASP A 303 -1.33 26.95 -2.06
C ASP A 303 -2.65 27.30 -2.80
N VAL A 304 -2.55 27.59 -4.08
CA VAL A 304 -3.70 27.84 -4.96
C VAL A 304 -3.64 26.85 -6.13
N GLN A 305 -4.75 26.18 -6.38
CA GLN A 305 -4.86 25.28 -7.53
C GLN A 305 -5.59 25.98 -8.68
N ILE A 306 -4.97 25.93 -9.84
CA ILE A 306 -5.44 26.56 -11.07
C ILE A 306 -5.66 25.49 -12.11
N GLU A 307 -6.86 25.44 -12.65
CA GLU A 307 -7.21 24.59 -13.78
C GLU A 307 -6.93 25.36 -15.08
N LEU A 308 -6.27 24.69 -16.03
CA LEU A 308 -5.96 25.24 -17.34
C LEU A 308 -7.14 24.98 -18.30
N GLU A 309 -7.57 25.97 -19.01
CA GLU A 309 -8.63 25.83 -20.02
C GLU A 309 -8.19 24.94 -21.19
N LYS A 310 -6.91 24.98 -21.53
CA LYS A 310 -6.33 24.15 -22.58
C LYS A 310 -5.02 23.53 -22.10
N ILE A 311 -4.97 22.19 -22.10
CA ILE A 311 -3.76 21.44 -21.82
C ILE A 311 -3.06 21.16 -23.14
N ASP A 312 -1.73 21.42 -23.19
CA ASP A 312 -0.87 21.08 -24.31
C ASP A 312 0.14 20.01 -23.89
N PRO A 313 -0.17 18.70 -24.09
CA PRO A 313 0.72 17.62 -23.70
C PRO A 313 2.05 17.58 -24.44
N SER A 314 2.21 18.38 -25.53
CA SER A 314 3.49 18.46 -26.28
C SER A 314 4.49 19.38 -25.58
N ARG A 315 4.01 20.42 -24.88
CA ARG A 315 4.83 21.47 -24.26
C ARG A 315 4.80 21.43 -22.74
N MET A 316 3.70 20.97 -22.15
CA MET A 316 3.52 20.92 -20.70
C MET A 316 4.04 19.62 -20.12
N ARG A 317 4.85 19.71 -19.07
CA ARG A 317 5.32 18.57 -18.30
C ARG A 317 5.16 18.86 -16.81
N PRO A 318 4.73 17.90 -16.00
CA PRO A 318 4.76 18.04 -14.54
C PRO A 318 6.18 18.41 -14.07
N GLY A 319 6.27 19.31 -13.10
CA GLY A 319 7.52 19.84 -12.60
C GLY A 319 8.00 21.12 -13.30
N MET A 320 7.36 21.54 -14.40
CA MET A 320 7.69 22.84 -15.03
C MET A 320 7.21 23.99 -14.16
N LYS A 321 8.06 25.03 -14.06
CA LYS A 321 7.70 26.26 -13.38
C LYS A 321 6.85 27.14 -14.27
N ALA A 322 5.96 27.89 -13.64
CA ALA A 322 5.05 28.82 -14.29
C ALA A 322 4.93 30.10 -13.47
N ASN A 323 4.78 31.20 -14.16
CA ASN A 323 4.39 32.49 -13.60
C ASN A 323 2.89 32.68 -13.82
N ILE A 324 2.18 33.06 -12.76
CA ILE A 324 0.75 33.27 -12.72
C ILE A 324 0.50 34.76 -12.55
N GLU A 325 -0.36 35.33 -13.39
CA GLU A 325 -0.84 36.69 -13.33
C GLU A 325 -2.36 36.68 -13.19
N VAL A 326 -2.86 37.20 -12.09
CA VAL A 326 -4.31 37.26 -11.84
C VAL A 326 -4.88 38.40 -12.68
N GLN A 327 -5.91 38.10 -13.47
CA GLN A 327 -6.64 39.12 -14.22
C GLN A 327 -7.72 39.73 -13.30
N GLU A 328 -7.64 41.02 -13.07
CA GLU A 328 -8.72 41.71 -12.39
C GLU A 328 -9.96 41.67 -13.31
N ASP A 329 -10.99 40.93 -12.93
CA ASP A 329 -12.32 41.13 -13.51
C ASP A 329 -12.76 42.52 -13.07
N ASN A 330 -12.81 43.48 -14.00
CA ASN A 330 -13.46 44.76 -13.80
C ASN A 330 -14.91 44.48 -13.38
N LEU A 331 -15.16 44.40 -12.08
CA LEU A 331 -16.51 44.46 -11.53
C LEU A 331 -17.03 45.85 -11.82
N SER A 332 -17.80 45.99 -12.91
CA SER A 332 -18.61 47.17 -13.25
C SER A 332 -19.80 47.20 -12.34
#